data_7d231eae74d419a07756a2fc4a1e86f1
#
_entry.id   7d231eae74d419a07756a2fc4a1e86f1
#
_cell.length_a   1.000
_cell.length_b   1.000
_cell.length_c   1.000
_cell.angle_alpha   90.00
_cell.angle_beta   90.00
_cell.angle_gamma   90.00
#
_symmetry.space_group_name_H-M   'P 1'
#
loop_
_entity.id
_entity.type
_entity.pdbx_description
1 polymer ?
#
loop_
_entity_poly.entity_id
_entity_poly.type
_entity_poly.pdbx_seq_one_letter_code
_entity_poly.pdbx_strand_id
1 'polypeptide(L)'
;MIVRRSQSQSDYLAHLTSVPLFAQCTKAELKNLARHTSDITAEPDQVLIKEGHGAYDFFVIVSGQAEVSRDGRVLANLSDGDWFGELGLLAPALRDATVTARSAMELIVMAQWDFEQALEECPGMTRRLLAGMAHRLRDLDQRL
;
A
#
# COMPACT_ATOMS: atom_id res chain seq x y z
N MET A 1 -12.87 2.27 12.03
CA MET A 1 -11.75 1.78 12.87
C MET A 1 -10.98 0.72 12.11
N ILE A 2 -9.66 0.75 12.19
CA ILE A 2 -8.79 -0.25 11.59
C ILE A 2 -8.58 -1.37 12.61
N VAL A 3 -8.90 -2.59 12.21
CA VAL A 3 -8.77 -3.76 13.08
C VAL A 3 -7.68 -4.70 12.51
N ARG A 4 -6.71 -5.05 13.35
CA ARG A 4 -5.66 -5.99 12.97
C ARG A 4 -6.24 -7.40 12.94
N ARG A 5 -5.98 -8.13 11.85
CA ARG A 5 -6.43 -9.51 11.72
C ARG A 5 -5.46 -10.46 12.41
N SER A 6 -6.00 -11.55 12.92
CA SER A 6 -5.21 -12.66 13.46
C SER A 6 -5.12 -13.75 12.40
N GLN A 7 -3.89 -14.12 12.02
CA GLN A 7 -3.64 -15.15 11.03
C GLN A 7 -2.45 -15.99 11.43
N SER A 8 -2.43 -17.24 10.98
CA SER A 8 -1.23 -18.07 11.11
C SER A 8 -0.13 -17.50 10.21
N GLN A 9 1.13 -17.77 10.54
CA GLN A 9 2.27 -17.31 9.76
C GLN A 9 2.21 -17.81 8.31
N SER A 10 1.83 -19.07 8.10
CA SER A 10 1.74 -19.63 6.75
C SER A 10 0.64 -18.97 5.92
N ASP A 11 -0.50 -18.66 6.51
CA ASP A 11 -1.59 -17.96 5.83
C ASP A 11 -1.17 -16.55 5.44
N TYR A 12 -0.45 -15.87 6.32
CA TYR A 12 0.04 -14.53 6.07
C TYR A 12 1.08 -14.50 4.94
N LEU A 13 1.99 -15.48 4.92
CA LEU A 13 2.96 -15.61 3.83
C LEU A 13 2.25 -15.87 2.50
N ALA A 14 1.20 -16.68 2.49
CA ALA A 14 0.40 -16.91 1.30
C ALA A 14 -0.26 -15.61 0.82
N HIS A 15 -0.76 -14.78 1.74
CA HIS A 15 -1.30 -13.46 1.40
C HIS A 15 -0.25 -12.58 0.75
N LEU A 16 0.95 -12.49 1.34
CA LEU A 16 2.04 -11.69 0.77
C LEU A 16 2.39 -12.17 -0.65
N THR A 17 2.49 -13.48 -0.83
CA THR A 17 2.82 -14.08 -2.12
C THR A 17 1.78 -13.76 -3.19
N SER A 18 0.51 -13.62 -2.81
CA SER A 18 -0.59 -13.35 -3.75
C SER A 18 -0.59 -11.92 -4.28
N VAL A 19 0.13 -11.00 -3.63
CA VAL A 19 0.17 -9.60 -4.02
C VAL A 19 1.24 -9.39 -5.11
N PRO A 20 0.88 -8.80 -6.27
CA PRO A 20 1.84 -8.61 -7.37
C PRO A 20 3.11 -7.86 -6.97
N LEU A 21 3.01 -6.90 -6.06
CA LEU A 21 4.17 -6.14 -5.58
C LEU A 21 5.28 -7.03 -5.02
N PHE A 22 4.91 -8.15 -4.40
CA PHE A 22 5.85 -9.08 -3.77
C PHE A 22 6.17 -10.31 -4.61
N ALA A 23 5.67 -10.38 -5.84
CA ALA A 23 5.79 -11.57 -6.69
C ALA A 23 7.24 -11.93 -7.03
N GLN A 24 8.16 -10.95 -7.03
CA GLN A 24 9.57 -11.16 -7.34
C GLN A 24 10.45 -11.30 -6.11
N CYS A 25 9.87 -11.29 -4.92
CA CYS A 25 10.60 -11.48 -3.68
C CYS A 25 10.87 -12.97 -3.46
N THR A 26 12.04 -13.29 -2.91
CA THR A 26 12.34 -14.67 -2.54
C THR A 26 11.56 -15.07 -1.31
N LYS A 27 11.46 -16.37 -1.04
CA LYS A 27 10.78 -16.87 0.14
C LYS A 27 11.41 -16.35 1.43
N ALA A 28 12.73 -16.28 1.46
CA ALA A 28 13.47 -15.75 2.62
C ALA A 28 13.16 -14.26 2.83
N GLU A 29 13.12 -13.47 1.74
CA GLU A 29 12.76 -12.07 1.79
C GLU A 29 11.34 -11.88 2.30
N LEU A 30 10.40 -12.70 1.85
CA LEU A 30 9.00 -12.62 2.30
C LEU A 30 8.86 -12.95 3.77
N LYS A 31 9.60 -13.92 4.28
CA LYS A 31 9.59 -14.25 5.70
C LYS A 31 10.09 -13.10 6.56
N ASN A 32 11.15 -12.43 6.12
CA ASN A 32 11.67 -11.26 6.81
C ASN A 32 10.69 -10.10 6.74
N LEU A 33 10.14 -9.85 5.57
CA LEU A 33 9.15 -8.80 5.35
C LEU A 33 7.92 -8.96 6.25
N ALA A 34 7.45 -10.19 6.42
CA ALA A 34 6.26 -10.49 7.23
C ALA A 34 6.41 -10.03 8.69
N ARG A 35 7.63 -9.96 9.21
CA ARG A 35 7.89 -9.50 10.58
C ARG A 35 7.68 -8.00 10.74
N HIS A 36 7.71 -7.26 9.63
CA HIS A 36 7.68 -5.80 9.61
C HIS A 36 6.41 -5.25 8.99
N THR A 37 5.41 -6.10 8.82
CA THR A 37 4.12 -5.73 8.25
C THR A 37 3.00 -6.09 9.21
N SER A 38 1.86 -5.46 9.01
CA SER A 38 0.63 -5.77 9.73
C SER A 38 -0.48 -6.07 8.71
N ASP A 39 -1.31 -7.06 9.03
CA ASP A 39 -2.49 -7.40 8.25
C ASP A 39 -3.68 -6.77 8.95
N ILE A 40 -4.36 -5.85 8.27
CA ILE A 40 -5.49 -5.11 8.83
C ILE A 40 -6.71 -5.19 7.92
N THR A 41 -7.87 -4.85 8.46
CA THR A 41 -9.11 -4.72 7.72
C THR A 41 -9.61 -3.29 7.81
N ALA A 42 -10.37 -2.86 6.79
CA ALA A 42 -11.06 -1.58 6.81
C ALA A 42 -12.51 -1.80 6.40
N GLU A 43 -13.38 -0.96 6.95
CA GLU A 43 -14.80 -0.97 6.63
C GLU A 43 -15.11 0.06 5.53
N PRO A 44 -16.23 -0.10 4.80
CA PRO A 44 -16.64 0.92 3.83
C PRO A 44 -16.72 2.30 4.47
N ASP A 45 -16.27 3.31 3.71
CA ASP A 45 -16.23 4.73 4.09
C ASP A 45 -15.20 5.10 5.15
N GLN A 46 -14.39 4.15 5.60
CA GLN A 46 -13.30 4.43 6.52
C GLN A 46 -12.18 5.20 5.79
N VAL A 47 -11.71 6.29 6.40
CA VAL A 47 -10.59 7.07 5.87
C VAL A 47 -9.28 6.42 6.31
N LEU A 48 -8.44 6.04 5.35
CA LEU A 48 -7.15 5.39 5.60
C LEU A 48 -6.01 6.41 5.65
N ILE A 49 -6.05 7.39 4.75
CA ILE A 49 -5.10 8.51 4.71
C ILE A 49 -5.93 9.78 4.56
N LYS A 50 -5.58 10.81 5.33
CA LYS A 50 -6.25 12.11 5.23
C LYS A 50 -5.29 13.17 4.71
N GLU A 51 -5.72 13.92 3.68
CA GLU A 51 -4.94 15.03 3.13
C GLU A 51 -4.60 16.06 4.20
N GLY A 52 -3.41 16.65 4.11
CA GLY A 52 -2.93 17.63 5.09
C GLY A 52 -2.31 17.01 6.34
N HIS A 53 -2.38 15.70 6.53
CA HIS A 53 -1.80 15.01 7.67
C HIS A 53 -0.45 14.41 7.33
N GLY A 54 0.39 14.16 8.34
CA GLY A 54 1.70 13.56 8.16
C GLY A 54 1.62 12.15 7.57
N ALA A 55 2.68 11.76 6.85
CA ALA A 55 2.77 10.45 6.21
C ALA A 55 3.59 9.50 7.06
N TYR A 56 2.98 8.38 7.48
CA TYR A 56 3.66 7.43 8.37
C TYR A 56 3.56 5.99 7.89
N ASP A 57 2.62 5.66 7.01
CA ASP A 57 2.36 4.27 6.61
C ASP A 57 2.28 4.11 5.10
N PHE A 58 2.72 2.93 4.66
CA PHE A 58 2.57 2.42 3.31
C PHE A 58 1.54 1.29 3.33
N PHE A 59 0.62 1.31 2.38
CA PHE A 59 -0.50 0.36 2.32
C PHE A 59 -0.48 -0.43 1.02
N VAL A 60 -0.74 -1.73 1.12
CA VAL A 60 -0.94 -2.61 -0.04
C VAL A 60 -2.32 -3.24 0.06
N ILE A 61 -3.11 -3.17 -1.00
CA ILE A 61 -4.45 -3.72 -1.02
C ILE A 61 -4.39 -5.19 -1.39
N VAL A 62 -4.76 -6.06 -0.45
CA VAL A 62 -4.94 -7.49 -0.72
C VAL A 62 -6.27 -7.70 -1.43
N SER A 63 -7.33 -7.11 -0.89
CA SER A 63 -8.66 -7.16 -1.48
C SER A 63 -9.46 -5.92 -1.13
N GLY A 64 -10.35 -5.53 -2.02
CA GLY A 64 -11.26 -4.41 -1.82
C GLY A 64 -10.96 -3.23 -2.72
N GLN A 65 -11.71 -2.15 -2.50
CA GLN A 65 -11.62 -0.95 -3.31
C GLN A 65 -11.49 0.29 -2.45
N ALA A 66 -10.67 1.22 -2.90
CA ALA A 66 -10.46 2.52 -2.25
C ALA A 66 -10.53 3.64 -3.28
N GLU A 67 -10.79 4.85 -2.79
CA GLU A 67 -10.91 6.04 -3.60
C GLU A 67 -9.92 7.08 -3.14
N VAL A 68 -9.15 7.64 -4.06
CA VAL A 68 -8.22 8.74 -3.80
C VAL A 68 -8.93 10.03 -4.18
N SER A 69 -8.98 10.97 -3.26
CA SER A 69 -9.63 12.27 -3.49
C SER A 69 -8.79 13.43 -2.98
N ARG A 70 -9.02 14.61 -3.54
CA ARG A 70 -8.43 15.87 -3.08
C ARG A 70 -9.47 16.97 -3.23
N ASP A 71 -9.70 17.71 -2.15
CA ASP A 71 -10.69 18.80 -2.14
C ASP A 71 -12.06 18.30 -2.61
N GLY A 72 -12.46 17.09 -2.23
CA GLY A 72 -13.74 16.52 -2.61
C GLY A 72 -13.80 15.93 -4.02
N ARG A 73 -12.73 16.01 -4.80
CA ARG A 73 -12.68 15.47 -6.15
C ARG A 73 -12.03 14.09 -6.17
N VAL A 74 -12.64 13.14 -6.85
CA VAL A 74 -12.06 11.82 -7.04
C VAL A 74 -10.93 11.90 -8.07
N LEU A 75 -9.71 11.52 -7.66
CA LEU A 75 -8.54 11.49 -8.52
C LEU A 75 -8.29 10.11 -9.12
N ALA A 76 -8.57 9.06 -8.35
CA ALA A 76 -8.30 7.68 -8.79
C ALA A 76 -9.09 6.70 -7.96
N ASN A 77 -9.27 5.50 -8.51
CA ASN A 77 -9.82 4.36 -7.81
C ASN A 77 -8.75 3.28 -7.74
N LEU A 78 -8.61 2.66 -6.58
CA LEU A 78 -7.62 1.62 -6.32
C LEU A 78 -8.35 0.31 -5.99
N SER A 79 -7.74 -0.80 -6.37
CA SER A 79 -8.33 -2.12 -6.16
C SER A 79 -7.27 -3.15 -5.78
N ASP A 80 -7.64 -4.43 -5.76
CA ASP A 80 -6.76 -5.54 -5.39
C ASP A 80 -5.39 -5.43 -6.07
N GLY A 81 -4.34 -5.53 -5.28
CA GLY A 81 -2.96 -5.48 -5.74
C GLY A 81 -2.35 -4.08 -5.82
N ASP A 82 -3.16 -3.04 -5.76
CA ASP A 82 -2.65 -1.67 -5.76
C ASP A 82 -2.05 -1.30 -4.41
N TRP A 83 -1.24 -0.24 -4.41
CA TRP A 83 -0.65 0.30 -3.18
C TRP A 83 -0.78 1.81 -3.14
N PHE A 84 -0.64 2.37 -1.95
CA PHE A 84 -0.68 3.83 -1.76
C PHE A 84 0.09 4.23 -0.51
N GLY A 85 0.39 5.52 -0.40
CA GLY A 85 1.12 6.08 0.74
C GLY A 85 2.61 6.27 0.49
N GLU A 86 3.16 5.73 -0.59
CA GLU A 86 4.59 5.76 -0.91
C GLU A 86 5.13 7.18 -1.11
N LEU A 87 4.35 8.06 -1.71
CA LEU A 87 4.81 9.42 -2.01
C LEU A 87 5.15 10.20 -0.74
N GLY A 88 4.32 10.06 0.29
CA GLY A 88 4.56 10.73 1.56
C GLY A 88 5.75 10.17 2.31
N LEU A 89 6.12 8.92 2.06
CA LEU A 89 7.26 8.27 2.71
C LEU A 89 8.57 8.54 1.96
N LEU A 90 8.52 8.52 0.62
CA LEU A 90 9.70 8.75 -0.22
C LEU A 90 10.07 10.24 -0.30
N ALA A 91 9.10 11.11 -0.21
CA ALA A 91 9.30 12.56 -0.19
C ALA A 91 8.55 13.12 1.01
N PRO A 92 9.17 13.17 2.20
CA PRO A 92 8.48 13.58 3.42
C PRO A 92 7.78 14.92 3.27
N ALA A 93 6.47 14.90 3.41
CA ALA A 93 5.59 16.05 3.28
C ALA A 93 4.24 15.69 3.89
N LEU A 94 3.34 16.65 3.97
CA LEU A 94 1.95 16.36 4.31
C LEU A 94 1.31 15.55 3.19
N ARG A 95 0.39 14.67 3.55
CA ARG A 95 -0.40 13.90 2.58
C ARG A 95 -1.18 14.88 1.70
N ASP A 96 -1.05 14.74 0.40
CA ASP A 96 -1.69 15.63 -0.56
C ASP A 96 -3.02 15.11 -1.09
N ALA A 97 -3.45 13.95 -0.60
CA ALA A 97 -4.74 13.37 -0.98
C ALA A 97 -5.31 12.53 0.16
N THR A 98 -6.61 12.32 0.12
CA THR A 98 -7.35 11.46 1.04
C THR A 98 -7.60 10.12 0.37
N VAL A 99 -7.40 9.02 1.11
CA VAL A 99 -7.74 7.67 0.63
C VAL A 99 -8.81 7.10 1.54
N THR A 100 -9.94 6.76 0.94
CA THR A 100 -11.13 6.26 1.65
C THR A 100 -11.51 4.88 1.14
N ALA A 101 -11.76 3.94 2.03
CA ALA A 101 -12.28 2.62 1.66
C ALA A 101 -13.68 2.77 1.07
N ARG A 102 -13.94 2.11 -0.05
CA ARG A 102 -15.28 2.10 -0.69
C ARG A 102 -15.93 0.73 -0.62
N SER A 103 -15.22 -0.25 -0.08
CA SER A 103 -15.74 -1.57 0.25
C SER A 103 -15.06 -2.05 1.52
N ALA A 104 -15.46 -3.20 2.02
CA ALA A 104 -14.65 -3.90 3.01
C ALA A 104 -13.31 -4.24 2.38
N MET A 105 -12.21 -4.07 3.10
CA MET A 105 -10.86 -4.25 2.56
C MET A 105 -10.00 -5.10 3.47
N GLU A 106 -9.06 -5.81 2.84
CA GLU A 106 -7.91 -6.41 3.52
C GLU A 106 -6.67 -5.69 3.03
N LEU A 107 -5.85 -5.25 3.97
CA LEU A 107 -4.67 -4.42 3.69
C LEU A 107 -3.45 -4.94 4.42
N ILE A 108 -2.29 -4.79 3.77
CA ILE A 108 -1.00 -4.97 4.41
C ILE A 108 -0.44 -3.58 4.65
N VAL A 109 0.07 -3.33 5.86
CA VAL A 109 0.56 -2.00 6.25
C VAL A 109 2.01 -2.11 6.72
N MET A 110 2.83 -1.18 6.27
CA MET A 110 4.20 -1.00 6.75
C MET A 110 4.35 0.41 7.29
N ALA A 111 4.94 0.54 8.48
CA ALA A 111 5.36 1.84 8.98
C ALA A 111 6.54 2.36 8.14
N GLN A 112 6.83 3.65 8.23
CA GLN A 112 7.90 4.29 7.46
C GLN A 112 9.24 3.58 7.59
N TRP A 113 9.65 3.25 8.81
CA TRP A 113 10.92 2.56 9.05
C TRP A 113 10.96 1.20 8.33
N ASP A 114 9.89 0.44 8.46
CA ASP A 114 9.81 -0.89 7.86
C ASP A 114 9.77 -0.82 6.33
N PHE A 115 9.11 0.17 5.78
CA PHE A 115 9.08 0.41 4.33
C PHE A 115 10.48 0.70 3.80
N GLU A 116 11.23 1.57 4.49
CA GLU A 116 12.62 1.89 4.12
C GLU A 116 13.51 0.66 4.15
N GLN A 117 13.37 -0.19 5.19
CA GLN A 117 14.12 -1.43 5.27
C GLN A 117 13.74 -2.40 4.15
N ALA A 118 12.46 -2.50 3.83
CA ALA A 118 11.99 -3.36 2.75
C ALA A 118 12.54 -2.93 1.39
N LEU A 119 12.68 -1.64 1.13
CA LEU A 119 13.28 -1.14 -0.11
C LEU A 119 14.70 -1.64 -0.30
N GLU A 120 15.47 -1.77 0.78
CA GLU A 120 16.85 -2.26 0.72
C GLU A 120 16.90 -3.78 0.68
N GLU A 121 16.07 -4.46 1.46
CA GLU A 121 16.13 -5.91 1.66
C GLU A 121 15.38 -6.72 0.62
N CYS A 122 14.44 -6.09 -0.11
CA CYS A 122 13.61 -6.77 -1.12
C CYS A 122 13.70 -6.06 -2.47
N PRO A 123 14.82 -6.27 -3.22
CA PRO A 123 14.99 -5.60 -4.52
C PRO A 123 13.85 -5.86 -5.51
N GLY A 124 13.23 -7.05 -5.46
CA GLY A 124 12.08 -7.37 -6.30
C GLY A 124 10.89 -6.46 -6.04
N MET A 125 10.61 -6.17 -4.77
CA MET A 125 9.57 -5.22 -4.39
C MET A 125 9.89 -3.82 -4.91
N THR A 126 11.12 -3.38 -4.71
CA THR A 126 11.58 -2.05 -5.14
C THR A 126 11.43 -1.86 -6.64
N ARG A 127 11.84 -2.86 -7.43
CA ARG A 127 11.68 -2.79 -8.89
C ARG A 127 10.21 -2.71 -9.30
N ARG A 128 9.35 -3.49 -8.67
CA ARG A 128 7.91 -3.47 -8.96
C ARG A 128 7.29 -2.12 -8.58
N LEU A 129 7.71 -1.57 -7.45
CA LEU A 129 7.26 -0.25 -7.00
C LEU A 129 7.64 0.84 -8.02
N LEU A 130 8.90 0.84 -8.45
CA LEU A 130 9.38 1.80 -9.45
C LEU A 130 8.65 1.65 -10.78
N ALA A 131 8.44 0.41 -11.24
CA ALA A 131 7.69 0.16 -12.47
C ALA A 131 6.25 0.68 -12.38
N GLY A 132 5.59 0.47 -11.25
CA GLY A 132 4.24 0.97 -11.01
C GLY A 132 4.17 2.50 -10.99
N MET A 133 5.16 3.13 -10.36
CA MET A 133 5.25 4.59 -10.33
C MET A 133 5.48 5.16 -11.74
N ALA A 134 6.34 4.52 -12.53
CA ALA A 134 6.57 4.92 -13.92
C ALA A 134 5.31 4.78 -14.76
N HIS A 135 4.54 3.72 -14.54
CA HIS A 135 3.27 3.51 -15.24
C HIS A 135 2.25 4.60 -14.90
N ARG A 136 2.13 4.95 -13.63
CA ARG A 136 1.25 6.04 -13.17
C ARG A 136 1.65 7.37 -13.80
N LEU A 137 2.95 7.63 -13.89
CA LEU A 137 3.47 8.85 -14.50
C LEU A 137 3.14 8.92 -15.99
N ARG A 138 3.26 7.80 -16.71
CA ARG A 138 2.87 7.70 -18.12
C ARG A 138 1.39 7.97 -18.33
N ASP A 139 0.54 7.41 -17.47
CA ASP A 139 -0.91 7.64 -17.55
C ASP A 139 -1.25 9.12 -17.40
N LEU A 140 -0.60 9.80 -16.47
CA LEU A 140 -0.79 11.24 -16.28
C LEU A 140 -0.34 12.02 -17.51
N ASP A 141 0.80 11.67 -18.09
CA ASP A 141 1.35 12.31 -19.28
C ASP A 141 0.40 12.17 -20.47
N GLN A 142 -0.20 11.01 -20.67
CA GLN A 142 -1.16 10.75 -21.74
C GLN A 142 -2.47 11.51 -21.58
N ARG A 143 -2.82 11.91 -20.37
CA ARG A 143 -4.03 12.70 -20.12
C ARG A 143 -3.83 14.21 -20.38
N LEU A 144 -2.59 14.61 -20.50
CA LEU A 144 -2.26 16.00 -20.78
C LEU A 144 -2.26 16.25 -22.30
#